data_6572cfa395bd80556eb7775a26351437
#
_entry.id   6572cfa395bd80556eb7775a26351437
#
_cell.length_a   1.000
_cell.length_b   1.000
_cell.length_c   1.000
_cell.angle_alpha   90.00
_cell.angle_beta   90.00
_cell.angle_gamma   90.00
#
_symmetry.space_group_name_H-M   'P 1'
#
loop_
_entity.id
_entity.type
_entity.pdbx_description
1 polymer ?
#
loop_
_entity_poly.entity_id
_entity_poly.type
_entity_poly.pdbx_seq_one_letter_code
_entity_poly.pdbx_strand_id
1 'polypeptide(L)'
;MSETEQIRPPEGRFDGYEKSIRPSEDAVLTHVGPGTPGGEYWRKFWFPVAMTQEVTDLPLRLRILGEDLVLFQDRSDQYGLLQLHCSHHNTSLEFGLIEEHGISCCYYGWHYDIDGTILATPGEPDSSVK
;
A
#
# COMPACT_ATOMS: atom_id res chain seq x y z
N MET A 1 13.86 -45.09 -20.14
CA MET A 1 12.94 -44.40 -21.09
C MET A 1 11.65 -44.17 -20.32
N SER A 2 11.44 -42.98 -19.86
CA SER A 2 10.22 -42.61 -19.12
C SER A 2 9.11 -42.29 -20.12
N GLU A 3 8.02 -43.06 -20.04
CA GLU A 3 6.80 -42.80 -20.81
C GLU A 3 6.26 -41.42 -20.40
N THR A 4 6.21 -40.54 -21.36
CA THR A 4 5.49 -39.25 -21.24
C THR A 4 3.99 -39.58 -21.27
N GLU A 5 3.36 -39.62 -20.12
CA GLU A 5 1.92 -39.78 -20.02
C GLU A 5 1.24 -38.57 -20.67
N GLN A 6 0.71 -38.77 -21.89
CA GLN A 6 -0.06 -37.77 -22.59
C GLN A 6 -1.41 -37.63 -21.87
N ILE A 7 -1.56 -36.56 -21.11
CA ILE A 7 -2.83 -36.18 -20.50
C ILE A 7 -3.79 -35.78 -21.61
N ARG A 8 -4.75 -36.68 -21.93
CA ARG A 8 -5.87 -36.37 -22.84
C ARG A 8 -6.85 -35.42 -22.14
N PRO A 9 -7.28 -34.33 -22.77
CA PRO A 9 -8.35 -33.51 -22.23
C PRO A 9 -9.64 -34.34 -22.14
N PRO A 10 -10.48 -34.13 -21.09
CA PRO A 10 -11.74 -34.81 -20.95
C PRO A 10 -12.68 -34.47 -22.11
N GLU A 11 -13.27 -35.51 -22.73
CA GLU A 11 -14.24 -35.35 -23.82
C GLU A 11 -15.45 -34.53 -23.35
N GLY A 12 -15.73 -33.40 -24.00
CA GLY A 12 -16.98 -32.69 -23.91
C GLY A 12 -16.99 -31.35 -23.16
N ARG A 13 -15.88 -30.83 -22.67
CA ARG A 13 -15.80 -29.49 -22.09
C ARG A 13 -14.53 -28.80 -22.56
N PHE A 14 -14.71 -27.68 -23.24
CA PHE A 14 -13.60 -26.79 -23.52
C PHE A 14 -13.16 -26.12 -22.20
N ASP A 15 -12.19 -26.71 -21.52
CA ASP A 15 -11.43 -26.05 -20.49
C ASP A 15 -10.37 -25.21 -21.20
N GLY A 16 -10.69 -23.95 -21.44
CA GLY A 16 -9.82 -23.00 -22.12
C GLY A 16 -8.47 -22.75 -21.44
N TYR A 17 -8.32 -23.34 -20.28
CA TYR A 17 -7.06 -23.36 -19.55
C TYR A 17 -6.86 -24.77 -19.02
N GLU A 18 -5.94 -25.51 -19.64
CA GLU A 18 -5.39 -26.70 -18.97
C GLU A 18 -5.04 -26.32 -17.55
N LYS A 19 -5.38 -27.17 -16.58
CA LYS A 19 -4.88 -27.05 -15.21
C LYS A 19 -3.35 -27.20 -15.28
N SER A 20 -2.67 -26.11 -15.63
CA SER A 20 -1.24 -26.06 -15.50
C SER A 20 -0.92 -26.41 -14.05
N ILE A 21 -0.09 -27.41 -13.85
CA ILE A 21 0.53 -27.66 -12.56
C ILE A 21 1.23 -26.35 -12.24
N ARG A 22 0.61 -25.54 -11.37
CA ARG A 22 1.25 -24.30 -10.92
C ARG A 22 2.49 -24.74 -10.15
N PRO A 23 3.69 -24.35 -10.57
CA PRO A 23 4.87 -24.61 -9.77
C PRO A 23 4.62 -24.06 -8.36
N SER A 24 5.11 -24.73 -7.35
CA SER A 24 5.10 -24.20 -5.98
C SER A 24 5.79 -22.83 -6.00
N GLU A 25 5.16 -21.83 -5.36
CA GLU A 25 5.78 -20.52 -5.27
C GLU A 25 7.13 -20.61 -4.54
N ASP A 26 8.09 -19.85 -5.01
CA ASP A 26 9.31 -19.59 -4.26
C ASP A 26 9.08 -18.37 -3.37
N ALA A 27 8.82 -18.61 -2.08
CA ALA A 27 8.53 -17.55 -1.12
C ALA A 27 9.64 -16.50 -0.99
N VAL A 28 10.89 -16.87 -1.25
CA VAL A 28 12.03 -15.94 -1.24
C VAL A 28 11.91 -14.89 -2.35
N LEU A 29 11.40 -15.31 -3.51
CA LEU A 29 11.24 -14.44 -4.69
C LEU A 29 9.90 -13.70 -4.70
N THR A 30 8.84 -14.34 -4.24
CA THR A 30 7.46 -13.84 -4.41
C THR A 30 6.95 -13.02 -3.23
N HIS A 31 7.45 -13.27 -2.02
CA HIS A 31 7.04 -12.52 -0.85
C HIS A 31 7.85 -11.22 -0.74
N VAL A 32 7.13 -10.09 -0.79
CA VAL A 32 7.74 -8.75 -0.81
C VAL A 32 7.34 -7.87 0.40
N GLY A 33 6.64 -8.44 1.37
CA GLY A 33 6.27 -7.75 2.60
C GLY A 33 7.47 -7.38 3.49
N PRO A 34 7.25 -6.57 4.53
CA PRO A 34 8.28 -6.22 5.50
C PRO A 34 8.93 -7.46 6.12
N GLY A 35 10.26 -7.47 6.25
CA GLY A 35 11.02 -8.56 6.85
C GLY A 35 11.22 -9.79 5.94
N THR A 36 10.68 -9.79 4.72
CA THR A 36 10.96 -10.84 3.75
C THR A 36 12.21 -10.53 2.93
N PRO A 37 12.99 -11.54 2.47
CA PRO A 37 14.19 -11.30 1.65
C PRO A 37 13.89 -10.47 0.39
N GLY A 38 12.81 -10.80 -0.34
CA GLY A 38 12.37 -10.05 -1.52
C GLY A 38 11.96 -8.62 -1.18
N GLY A 39 11.23 -8.42 -0.08
CA GLY A 39 10.82 -7.10 0.39
C GLY A 39 12.00 -6.21 0.75
N GLU A 40 12.95 -6.75 1.51
CA GLU A 40 14.19 -6.04 1.88
C GLU A 40 15.06 -5.71 0.65
N TYR A 41 15.08 -6.58 -0.35
CA TYR A 41 15.78 -6.34 -1.60
C TYR A 41 15.16 -5.19 -2.37
N TRP A 42 13.84 -5.22 -2.61
CA TRP A 42 13.13 -4.20 -3.39
C TRP A 42 13.15 -2.82 -2.73
N ARG A 43 13.15 -2.73 -1.42
CA ARG A 43 13.24 -1.45 -0.68
C ARG A 43 14.57 -0.70 -0.88
N LYS A 44 15.54 -1.33 -1.50
CA LYS A 44 16.81 -0.67 -1.85
C LYS A 44 16.75 0.15 -3.15
N PHE A 45 15.67 0.05 -3.90
CA PHE A 45 15.53 0.70 -5.20
C PHE A 45 14.40 1.73 -5.18
N TRP A 46 14.60 2.78 -5.96
CA TRP A 46 13.54 3.71 -6.28
C TRP A 46 12.66 3.14 -7.40
N PHE A 47 11.35 3.21 -7.23
CA PHE A 47 10.40 2.84 -8.27
C PHE A 47 9.16 3.75 -8.20
N PRO A 48 8.48 3.99 -9.33
CA PRO A 48 7.29 4.83 -9.36
C PRO A 48 6.13 4.14 -8.60
N VAL A 49 5.37 4.91 -7.84
CA VAL A 49 4.24 4.42 -7.05
C VAL A 49 2.89 4.80 -7.64
N ALA A 50 2.83 5.94 -8.35
CA ALA A 50 1.63 6.44 -9.03
C ALA A 50 2.03 7.46 -10.11
N MET A 51 1.13 7.74 -11.03
CA MET A 51 1.25 8.87 -11.95
C MET A 51 0.79 10.15 -11.24
N THR A 52 1.41 11.28 -11.54
CA THR A 52 1.01 12.56 -10.94
C THR A 52 -0.43 12.94 -11.23
N GLN A 53 -0.97 12.51 -12.37
CA GLN A 53 -2.36 12.72 -12.75
C GLN A 53 -3.37 11.90 -11.94
N GLU A 54 -2.91 10.85 -11.24
CA GLU A 54 -3.76 10.03 -10.36
C GLU A 54 -3.93 10.67 -8.98
N VAL A 55 -2.99 11.57 -8.60
CA VAL A 55 -3.05 12.30 -7.33
C VAL A 55 -3.89 13.56 -7.55
N THR A 56 -5.11 13.51 -7.07
CA THR A 56 -6.09 14.61 -7.19
C THR A 56 -6.22 15.35 -5.84
N ASP A 57 -7.33 16.03 -5.63
CA ASP A 57 -7.72 16.66 -4.36
C ASP A 57 -8.19 15.66 -3.28
N LEU A 58 -8.13 14.35 -3.59
CA LEU A 58 -8.46 13.28 -2.66
C LEU A 58 -7.22 12.40 -2.39
N PRO A 59 -7.07 11.90 -1.15
CA PRO A 59 -6.02 10.94 -0.84
C PRO A 59 -6.19 9.64 -1.63
N LEU A 60 -5.09 9.11 -2.15
CA LEU A 60 -5.05 7.88 -2.92
C LEU A 60 -4.48 6.73 -2.06
N ARG A 61 -5.30 5.71 -1.82
CA ARG A 61 -4.83 4.49 -1.15
C ARG A 61 -3.99 3.65 -2.09
N LEU A 62 -2.83 3.21 -1.61
CA LEU A 62 -1.90 2.33 -2.33
C LEU A 62 -1.53 1.12 -1.47
N ARG A 63 -1.20 0.01 -2.13
CA ARG A 63 -0.56 -1.13 -1.46
C ARG A 63 0.75 -1.45 -2.17
N ILE A 64 1.86 -1.24 -1.47
CA ILE A 64 3.21 -1.35 -2.05
C ILE A 64 4.07 -2.20 -1.13
N LEU A 65 4.71 -3.23 -1.68
CA LEU A 65 5.57 -4.17 -0.95
C LEU A 65 4.92 -4.71 0.34
N GLY A 66 3.61 -5.00 0.28
CA GLY A 66 2.84 -5.53 1.40
C GLY A 66 2.41 -4.50 2.46
N GLU A 67 2.69 -3.21 2.24
CA GLU A 67 2.31 -2.12 3.14
C GLU A 67 1.15 -1.32 2.56
N ASP A 68 0.16 -1.01 3.40
CA ASP A 68 -0.96 -0.14 3.03
C ASP A 68 -0.56 1.32 3.31
N LEU A 69 -0.61 2.13 2.26
CA LEU A 69 -0.13 3.52 2.26
C LEU A 69 -1.22 4.46 1.75
N VAL A 70 -1.09 5.74 2.09
CA VAL A 70 -1.86 6.82 1.52
C VAL A 70 -0.92 7.82 0.86
N LEU A 71 -1.16 8.10 -0.42
CA LEU A 71 -0.48 9.13 -1.20
C LEU A 71 -1.41 10.33 -1.36
N PHE A 72 -0.91 11.52 -1.14
CA PHE A 72 -1.66 12.76 -1.33
C PHE A 72 -0.75 13.90 -1.77
N GLN A 73 -1.34 14.94 -2.33
CA GLN A 73 -0.71 16.23 -2.53
C GLN A 73 -1.44 17.24 -1.63
N ASP A 74 -0.70 17.96 -0.78
CA ASP A 74 -1.28 18.98 0.06
C ASP A 74 -1.54 20.28 -0.73
N ARG A 75 -2.18 21.27 -0.10
CA ARG A 75 -2.50 22.53 -0.78
C ARG A 75 -1.31 23.45 -0.99
N SER A 76 -0.13 23.08 -0.44
CA SER A 76 1.14 23.73 -0.74
C SER A 76 1.92 23.06 -1.89
N ASP A 77 1.25 22.18 -2.64
CA ASP A 77 1.80 21.40 -3.76
C ASP A 77 2.90 20.39 -3.36
N GLN A 78 2.96 19.99 -2.10
CA GLN A 78 3.90 18.98 -1.62
C GLN A 78 3.23 17.59 -1.60
N TYR A 79 4.00 16.56 -1.99
CA TYR A 79 3.52 15.18 -1.95
C TYR A 79 3.89 14.51 -0.64
N GLY A 80 2.93 13.83 -0.03
CA GLY A 80 3.12 12.99 1.14
C GLY A 80 2.77 11.54 0.86
N LEU A 81 3.58 10.61 1.36
CA LEU A 81 3.31 9.17 1.32
C LEU A 81 3.46 8.63 2.74
N LEU A 82 2.33 8.34 3.38
CA LEU A 82 2.27 7.93 4.78
C LEU A 82 1.67 6.54 4.92
N GLN A 83 1.80 5.95 6.11
CA GLN A 83 1.02 4.78 6.46
C GLN A 83 -0.47 5.10 6.40
N LEU A 84 -1.26 4.14 5.93
CA LEU A 84 -2.69 4.33 5.68
C LEU A 84 -3.48 4.69 6.94
N HIS A 85 -3.08 4.15 8.09
CA HIS A 85 -3.87 4.24 9.30
C HIS A 85 -3.34 5.29 10.28
N CYS A 86 -4.25 6.15 10.72
CA CYS A 86 -4.00 7.13 11.76
C CYS A 86 -3.50 6.45 13.05
N SER A 87 -2.41 6.95 13.64
CA SER A 87 -1.81 6.37 14.84
C SER A 87 -2.68 6.51 16.10
N HIS A 88 -3.70 7.38 16.07
CA HIS A 88 -4.61 7.60 17.21
C HIS A 88 -5.60 6.43 17.37
N HIS A 89 -6.47 6.19 16.37
CA HIS A 89 -7.53 5.16 16.42
C HIS A 89 -7.60 4.27 15.18
N ASN A 90 -6.52 4.16 14.43
CA ASN A 90 -6.43 3.28 13.26
C ASN A 90 -7.42 3.60 12.12
N THR A 91 -7.96 4.80 12.09
CA THR A 91 -8.84 5.25 11.01
C THR A 91 -8.05 5.40 9.72
N SER A 92 -8.61 4.98 8.59
CA SER A 92 -7.96 5.10 7.29
C SER A 92 -7.84 6.57 6.86
N LEU A 93 -6.62 7.01 6.58
CA LEU A 93 -6.34 8.37 6.08
C LEU A 93 -6.75 8.57 4.61
N GLU A 94 -7.20 7.52 3.92
CA GLU A 94 -7.83 7.69 2.59
C GLU A 94 -9.11 8.54 2.63
N PHE A 95 -9.74 8.63 3.80
CA PHE A 95 -10.88 9.51 4.06
C PHE A 95 -10.48 10.82 4.75
N GLY A 96 -9.17 11.08 4.85
CA GLY A 96 -8.63 12.28 5.47
C GLY A 96 -8.90 13.55 4.66
N LEU A 97 -8.75 14.69 5.32
CA LEU A 97 -8.89 15.99 4.69
C LEU A 97 -7.52 16.54 4.32
N ILE A 98 -7.37 16.94 3.07
CA ILE A 98 -6.16 17.59 2.58
C ILE A 98 -6.12 19.02 3.15
N GLU A 99 -5.05 19.35 3.84
CA GLU A 99 -4.82 20.66 4.47
C GLU A 99 -3.80 21.49 3.67
N GLU A 100 -3.52 22.71 4.11
CA GLU A 100 -2.45 23.54 3.55
C GLU A 100 -1.10 22.85 3.63
N HIS A 101 -0.84 22.18 4.77
CA HIS A 101 0.33 21.34 4.99
C HIS A 101 -0.14 19.98 5.48
N GLY A 102 0.05 18.94 4.64
CA GLY A 102 -0.25 17.58 5.02
C GLY A 102 -1.71 17.18 4.99
N ILE A 103 -2.10 16.27 5.90
CA ILE A 103 -3.41 15.61 5.92
C ILE A 103 -3.95 15.48 7.34
N SER A 104 -5.26 15.75 7.53
CA SER A 104 -5.96 15.55 8.79
C SER A 104 -6.83 14.31 8.78
N CYS A 105 -6.79 13.54 9.86
CA CYS A 105 -7.66 12.38 10.06
C CYS A 105 -9.12 12.82 10.21
N CYS A 106 -10.03 12.20 9.47
CA CYS A 106 -11.46 12.54 9.49
C CYS A 106 -12.15 12.21 10.82
N TYR A 107 -11.54 11.40 11.69
CA TYR A 107 -12.19 10.93 12.91
C TYR A 107 -12.04 11.92 14.08
N TYR A 108 -10.79 12.26 14.46
CA TYR A 108 -10.54 13.22 15.55
C TYR A 108 -9.63 14.38 15.14
N GLY A 109 -9.37 14.54 13.84
CA GLY A 109 -8.62 15.67 13.32
C GLY A 109 -7.12 15.67 13.63
N TRP A 110 -6.53 14.53 14.01
CA TRP A 110 -5.08 14.45 14.13
C TRP A 110 -4.44 14.81 12.79
N HIS A 111 -3.53 15.76 12.82
CA HIS A 111 -2.96 16.39 11.64
C HIS A 111 -1.51 15.95 11.46
N TYR A 112 -1.20 15.43 10.29
CA TYR A 112 0.11 14.91 9.90
C TYR A 112 0.68 15.73 8.76
N ASP A 113 1.99 16.04 8.85
CA ASP A 113 2.74 16.61 7.74
C ASP A 113 3.03 15.54 6.66
N ILE A 114 3.60 15.96 5.53
CA ILE A 114 3.94 15.07 4.41
C ILE A 114 4.93 13.96 4.77
N ASP A 115 5.74 14.14 5.80
CA ASP A 115 6.72 13.16 6.31
C ASP A 115 6.20 12.31 7.49
N GLY A 116 4.94 12.54 7.91
CA GLY A 116 4.29 11.86 9.03
C GLY A 116 4.50 12.52 10.39
N THR A 117 5.18 13.66 10.44
CA THR A 117 5.28 14.46 11.68
C THR A 117 3.88 14.88 12.12
N ILE A 118 3.58 14.71 13.39
CA ILE A 118 2.28 15.14 13.97
C ILE A 118 2.33 16.64 14.21
N LEU A 119 1.50 17.39 13.48
CA LEU A 119 1.41 18.85 13.59
C LEU A 119 0.40 19.31 14.65
N ALA A 120 -0.69 18.55 14.82
CA ALA A 120 -1.72 18.85 15.81
C ALA A 120 -2.47 17.60 16.26
N THR A 121 -2.88 17.60 17.53
CA THR A 121 -3.65 16.51 18.16
C THR A 121 -4.89 17.10 18.85
N PRO A 122 -5.91 17.54 18.10
CA PRO A 122 -7.11 18.11 18.70
C PRO A 122 -7.74 17.15 19.72
N GLY A 123 -8.10 17.68 20.87
CA GLY A 123 -8.73 16.91 21.94
C GLY A 123 -7.77 16.17 22.89
N GLU A 124 -6.48 16.12 22.58
CA GLU A 124 -5.47 15.58 23.48
C GLU A 124 -4.82 16.67 24.32
N PRO A 125 -4.54 16.44 25.60
CA PRO A 125 -3.78 17.40 26.40
C PRO A 125 -2.33 17.51 25.90
N ASP A 126 -1.76 18.71 25.91
CA ASP A 126 -0.40 19.02 25.40
C ASP A 126 0.72 18.12 25.94
N SER A 127 0.47 17.42 27.05
CA SER A 127 1.43 16.50 27.69
C SER A 127 1.38 15.07 27.16
N SER A 128 0.39 14.73 26.31
CA SER A 128 0.18 13.33 25.86
C SER A 128 1.00 12.97 24.63
N VAL A 129 1.55 13.96 23.91
CA VAL A 129 2.35 13.78 22.71
C VAL A 129 3.80 14.17 22.96
N LYS A 130 4.64 13.16 23.18
CA LYS A 130 6.10 13.31 23.19
C LYS A 130 6.74 12.28 22.29
#